data_ebe7fb58c2f1d90e2aea582f31b6cb07
#
_entry.id   ebe7fb58c2f1d90e2aea582f31b6cb07
#
_cell.length_a   1.000
_cell.length_b   1.000
_cell.length_c   1.000
_cell.angle_alpha   90.00
_cell.angle_beta   90.00
_cell.angle_gamma   90.00
#
_symmetry.space_group_name_H-M   'P 1'
#
loop_
_entity.id
_entity.type
_entity.pdbx_description
1 polymer ?
#
loop_
_entity_poly.entity_id
_entity_poly.type
_entity_poly.pdbx_seq_one_letter_code
_entity_poly.pdbx_strand_id
1 'polypeptide(L)'
;QDISFLKKNKIKDFLKSDYYIIFGCSFIKGPLCDFLLKKKAINIHMGISPYYRGADCNFWAVYDKNPSLVGATIQLLSKKLDDGLILYHATSDFHKDPFVYTMASVKSAILCLKKYIKLGKIEKPICIKNKKQKQIRLSKRREITDKILKKYSKIIVKKSDYTKIDLVRQSNLNLKNFYK
;
A
#
# COMPACT_ATOMS: atom_id res chain seq x y z
N GLN A 1 -12.74 -12.74 -11.35
CA GLN A 1 -14.13 -12.44 -10.97
C GLN A 1 -14.10 -11.28 -9.96
N ASP A 2 -14.94 -10.24 -10.18
CA ASP A 2 -15.02 -9.10 -9.27
C ASP A 2 -15.62 -9.56 -7.93
N ILE A 3 -14.88 -9.43 -6.85
CA ILE A 3 -15.26 -9.83 -5.50
C ILE A 3 -16.52 -9.09 -5.00
N SER A 4 -16.83 -7.92 -5.56
CA SER A 4 -18.02 -7.13 -5.20
C SER A 4 -19.34 -7.87 -5.46
N PHE A 5 -19.33 -8.85 -6.36
CA PHE A 5 -20.50 -9.65 -6.76
C PHE A 5 -20.56 -11.03 -6.09
N LEU A 6 -19.67 -11.34 -5.15
CA LEU A 6 -19.74 -12.59 -4.41
C LEU A 6 -21.04 -12.66 -3.57
N LYS A 7 -21.78 -13.74 -3.76
CA LYS A 7 -22.99 -13.99 -2.98
C LYS A 7 -22.65 -14.22 -1.50
N LYS A 8 -23.46 -13.67 -0.61
CA LYS A 8 -23.27 -13.71 0.84
C LYS A 8 -23.07 -15.13 1.40
N ASN A 9 -23.72 -16.14 0.83
CA ASN A 9 -23.57 -17.53 1.25
C ASN A 9 -22.16 -18.11 0.95
N LYS A 10 -21.46 -17.63 -0.07
CA LYS A 10 -20.12 -18.10 -0.42
C LYS A 10 -19.01 -17.51 0.46
N ILE A 11 -19.32 -16.44 1.20
CA ILE A 11 -18.36 -15.75 2.08
C ILE A 11 -18.78 -15.80 3.55
N LYS A 12 -19.82 -16.60 3.89
CA LYS A 12 -20.43 -16.64 5.22
C LYS A 12 -19.40 -16.86 6.35
N ASP A 13 -18.45 -17.76 6.14
CA ASP A 13 -17.46 -18.09 7.16
C ASP A 13 -16.44 -16.95 7.36
N PHE A 14 -16.11 -16.23 6.30
CA PHE A 14 -15.24 -15.06 6.38
C PHE A 14 -15.89 -13.87 7.11
N LEU A 15 -17.23 -13.82 7.16
CA LEU A 15 -17.96 -12.73 7.83
C LEU A 15 -17.85 -12.75 9.36
N LYS A 16 -17.28 -13.81 9.94
CA LYS A 16 -17.05 -13.98 11.39
C LYS A 16 -15.62 -13.65 11.82
N SER A 17 -14.78 -13.17 10.92
CA SER A 17 -13.38 -12.86 11.22
C SER A 17 -13.24 -11.62 12.10
N ASP A 18 -12.18 -11.60 12.93
CA ASP A 18 -11.82 -10.43 13.76
C ASP A 18 -11.23 -9.30 12.93
N TYR A 19 -10.49 -9.65 11.87
CA TYR A 19 -9.83 -8.71 10.96
C TYR A 19 -10.21 -8.98 9.52
N TYR A 20 -10.43 -7.92 8.76
CA TYR A 20 -10.69 -7.95 7.33
C TYR A 20 -9.58 -7.19 6.63
N ILE A 21 -8.77 -7.90 5.86
CA ILE A 21 -7.60 -7.34 5.18
C ILE A 21 -7.83 -7.41 3.68
N ILE A 22 -7.61 -6.29 3.01
CA ILE A 22 -7.76 -6.12 1.58
C ILE A 22 -6.39 -5.85 0.98
N PHE A 23 -6.01 -6.65 0.00
CA PHE A 23 -4.75 -6.50 -0.72
C PHE A 23 -4.87 -7.02 -2.15
N GLY A 24 -4.38 -6.24 -3.13
CA GLY A 24 -4.27 -6.64 -4.53
C GLY A 24 -5.59 -6.96 -5.23
N CYS A 25 -6.72 -6.45 -4.74
CA CYS A 25 -8.02 -6.64 -5.37
C CYS A 25 -8.45 -5.42 -6.21
N SER A 26 -9.45 -5.63 -7.07
CA SER A 26 -10.13 -4.55 -7.77
C SER A 26 -10.90 -3.65 -6.81
N PHE A 27 -11.36 -2.50 -7.30
CA PHE A 27 -12.14 -1.55 -6.50
C PHE A 27 -13.46 -2.18 -6.06
N ILE A 28 -13.60 -2.39 -4.73
CA ILE A 28 -14.76 -3.05 -4.12
C ILE A 28 -15.94 -2.07 -4.04
N LYS A 29 -17.12 -2.52 -4.45
CA LYS A 29 -18.36 -1.73 -4.46
C LYS A 29 -19.51 -2.48 -3.79
N GLY A 30 -20.65 -1.80 -3.67
CA GLY A 30 -21.91 -2.37 -3.24
C GLY A 30 -21.92 -2.93 -1.80
N PRO A 31 -22.82 -3.88 -1.49
CA PRO A 31 -23.04 -4.36 -0.13
C PRO A 31 -21.80 -4.93 0.57
N LEU A 32 -20.87 -5.53 -0.18
CA LEU A 32 -19.60 -6.00 0.37
C LEU A 32 -18.75 -4.83 0.85
N CYS A 33 -18.68 -3.75 0.08
CA CYS A 33 -17.97 -2.54 0.49
C CYS A 33 -18.54 -1.97 1.80
N ASP A 34 -19.88 -1.83 1.88
CA ASP A 34 -20.54 -1.28 3.06
C ASP A 34 -20.31 -2.18 4.30
N PHE A 35 -20.33 -3.50 4.13
CA PHE A 35 -19.97 -4.43 5.19
C PHE A 35 -18.54 -4.25 5.67
N LEU A 36 -17.58 -4.18 4.75
CA LEU A 36 -16.16 -4.03 5.06
C LEU A 36 -15.84 -2.68 5.72
N LEU A 37 -16.53 -1.61 5.30
CA LEU A 37 -16.44 -0.30 5.95
C LEU A 37 -16.93 -0.35 7.39
N LYS A 38 -18.12 -0.98 7.64
CA LYS A 38 -18.66 -1.18 8.99
C LYS A 38 -17.71 -1.98 9.88
N LYS A 39 -17.00 -2.95 9.31
CA LYS A 39 -16.00 -3.77 10.00
C LYS A 39 -14.63 -3.13 10.11
N LYS A 40 -14.47 -1.88 9.66
CA LYS A 40 -13.19 -1.15 9.65
C LYS A 40 -12.07 -1.95 8.97
N ALA A 41 -12.38 -2.54 7.81
CA ALA A 41 -11.42 -3.34 7.06
C ALA A 41 -10.14 -2.54 6.76
N ILE A 42 -9.01 -3.22 6.83
CA ILE A 42 -7.69 -2.66 6.59
C ILE A 42 -7.32 -2.88 5.12
N ASN A 43 -6.99 -1.82 4.42
CA ASN A 43 -6.46 -1.88 3.06
C ASN A 43 -4.95 -1.69 3.07
N ILE A 44 -4.24 -2.64 2.44
CA ILE A 44 -2.81 -2.52 2.15
C ILE A 44 -2.69 -1.91 0.76
N HIS A 45 -2.40 -0.64 0.69
CA HIS A 45 -2.12 0.07 -0.56
C HIS A 45 -0.62 0.08 -0.83
N MET A 46 -0.19 -0.44 -2.01
CA MET A 46 1.22 -0.48 -2.41
C MET A 46 1.64 0.85 -3.04
N GLY A 47 1.79 1.86 -2.19
CA GLY A 47 2.18 3.22 -2.49
C GLY A 47 2.11 4.08 -1.24
N ILE A 48 2.81 5.18 -1.22
CA ILE A 48 2.77 6.13 -0.10
C ILE A 48 1.69 7.19 -0.38
N SER A 49 0.51 7.01 0.25
CA SER A 49 -0.57 8.01 0.22
C SER A 49 -0.21 9.22 1.08
N PRO A 50 -0.59 10.42 0.69
CA PRO A 50 -1.44 10.77 -0.46
C PRO A 50 -0.69 10.97 -1.78
N TYR A 51 0.62 10.75 -1.84
CA TYR A 51 1.48 11.11 -2.98
C TYR A 51 1.21 10.25 -4.21
N TYR A 52 1.16 8.93 -4.04
CA TYR A 52 0.91 7.96 -5.09
C TYR A 52 -0.33 7.15 -4.76
N ARG A 53 -1.31 7.16 -5.68
CA ARG A 53 -2.60 6.48 -5.56
C ARG A 53 -2.91 5.72 -6.84
N GLY A 54 -3.75 4.69 -6.74
CA GLY A 54 -4.15 3.86 -7.88
C GLY A 54 -3.29 2.61 -8.05
N ALA A 55 -2.98 2.23 -9.29
CA ALA A 55 -2.25 1.02 -9.61
C ALA A 55 -0.73 1.24 -9.70
N ASP A 56 0.03 0.21 -9.30
CA ASP A 56 1.48 0.13 -9.54
C ASP A 56 2.28 1.33 -9.01
N CYS A 57 1.85 1.90 -7.87
CA CYS A 57 2.39 3.15 -7.33
C CYS A 57 3.88 3.11 -7.03
N ASN A 58 4.40 1.98 -6.51
CA ASN A 58 5.83 1.84 -6.25
C ASN A 58 6.67 1.83 -7.53
N PHE A 59 6.16 1.22 -8.59
CA PHE A 59 6.76 1.30 -9.91
C PHE A 59 6.88 2.76 -10.36
N TRP A 60 5.78 3.51 -10.27
CA TRP A 60 5.76 4.91 -10.67
C TRP A 60 6.62 5.79 -9.78
N ALA A 61 6.69 5.53 -8.47
CA ALA A 61 7.57 6.28 -7.57
C ALA A 61 9.04 6.16 -7.99
N VAL A 62 9.50 4.97 -8.38
CA VAL A 62 10.85 4.78 -8.92
C VAL A 62 11.00 5.43 -10.29
N TYR A 63 10.03 5.24 -11.19
CA TYR A 63 10.07 5.80 -12.55
C TYR A 63 10.14 7.33 -12.55
N ASP A 64 9.41 7.98 -11.63
CA ASP A 64 9.37 9.43 -11.45
C ASP A 64 10.54 9.97 -10.61
N LYS A 65 11.55 9.13 -10.30
CA LYS A 65 12.74 9.47 -9.49
C LYS A 65 12.41 9.91 -8.05
N ASN A 66 11.37 9.32 -7.46
CA ASN A 66 10.98 9.53 -6.07
C ASN A 66 11.12 8.25 -5.23
N PRO A 67 12.32 7.64 -5.11
CA PRO A 67 12.50 6.36 -4.44
C PRO A 67 12.16 6.42 -2.95
N SER A 68 12.21 7.57 -2.32
CA SER A 68 11.77 7.77 -0.92
C SER A 68 10.27 7.48 -0.72
N LEU A 69 9.48 7.50 -1.80
CA LEU A 69 8.04 7.23 -1.81
C LEU A 69 7.70 5.78 -2.21
N VAL A 70 8.70 4.89 -2.20
CA VAL A 70 8.51 3.45 -2.35
C VAL A 70 8.16 2.86 -0.99
N GLY A 71 6.98 2.26 -0.91
CA GLY A 71 6.47 1.69 0.34
C GLY A 71 5.02 1.30 0.24
N ALA A 72 4.39 1.11 1.38
CA ALA A 72 2.97 0.81 1.47
C ALA A 72 2.28 1.72 2.48
N THR A 73 1.04 2.02 2.21
CA THR A 73 0.14 2.67 3.15
C THR A 73 -0.82 1.64 3.71
N ILE A 74 -0.77 1.43 5.00
CA ILE A 74 -1.73 0.62 5.73
C ILE A 74 -2.79 1.58 6.23
N GLN A 75 -4.02 1.42 5.74
CA GLN A 75 -5.10 2.37 5.97
C GLN A 75 -6.44 1.65 6.14
N LEU A 76 -7.42 2.31 6.72
CA LEU A 76 -8.79 1.81 6.71
C LEU A 76 -9.36 1.88 5.29
N LEU A 77 -10.22 0.93 4.94
CA LEU A 77 -10.97 1.01 3.69
C LEU A 77 -11.80 2.29 3.66
N SER A 78 -11.93 2.89 2.50
CA SER A 78 -12.83 4.02 2.24
C SER A 78 -13.62 3.82 0.95
N LYS A 79 -14.68 4.62 0.75
CA LYS A 79 -15.46 4.63 -0.50
C LYS A 79 -14.70 5.23 -1.69
N LYS A 80 -13.60 5.95 -1.43
CA LYS A 80 -12.74 6.53 -2.45
C LYS A 80 -11.48 5.69 -2.60
N LEU A 81 -10.90 5.69 -3.79
CA LEU A 81 -9.69 4.94 -4.09
C LEU A 81 -8.51 5.47 -3.26
N ASP A 82 -7.92 4.58 -2.45
CA ASP A 82 -6.73 4.82 -1.63
C ASP A 82 -6.75 6.12 -0.81
N ASP A 83 -7.93 6.46 -0.27
CA ASP A 83 -8.21 7.71 0.46
C ASP A 83 -8.70 7.46 1.89
N GLY A 84 -8.36 6.32 2.45
CA GLY A 84 -8.72 5.93 3.82
C GLY A 84 -7.86 6.61 4.88
N LEU A 85 -8.33 6.56 6.13
CA LEU A 85 -7.54 7.01 7.27
C LEU A 85 -6.31 6.13 7.44
N ILE A 86 -5.14 6.75 7.50
CA ILE A 86 -3.85 6.05 7.54
C ILE A 86 -3.58 5.55 8.96
N LEU A 87 -3.22 4.28 9.06
CA LEU A 87 -2.73 3.66 10.29
C LEU A 87 -1.23 3.89 10.42
N TYR A 88 -0.47 3.54 9.38
CA TYR A 88 0.97 3.76 9.29
C TYR A 88 1.49 3.54 7.86
N HIS A 89 2.71 3.98 7.60
CA HIS A 89 3.46 3.67 6.39
C HIS A 89 4.49 2.58 6.68
N ALA A 90 4.59 1.60 5.78
CA ALA A 90 5.62 0.55 5.81
C ALA A 90 6.60 0.78 4.66
N THR A 91 7.88 0.86 4.99
CA THR A 91 8.96 1.00 4.02
C THR A 91 9.88 -0.23 4.09
N SER A 92 10.76 -0.39 3.13
CA SER A 92 11.78 -1.44 3.11
C SER A 92 13.18 -0.84 3.12
N ASP A 93 14.18 -1.71 3.32
CA ASP A 93 15.56 -1.34 3.09
C ASP A 93 15.77 -0.99 1.61
N PHE A 94 16.72 -0.11 1.38
CA PHE A 94 17.12 0.32 0.06
C PHE A 94 17.69 -0.85 -0.77
N HIS A 95 17.33 -0.88 -2.05
CA HIS A 95 17.96 -1.76 -3.03
C HIS A 95 18.20 -1.01 -4.35
N LYS A 96 19.35 -1.30 -5.01
CA LYS A 96 19.71 -0.66 -6.29
C LYS A 96 18.79 -1.10 -7.43
N ASP A 97 18.40 -2.38 -7.43
CA ASP A 97 17.48 -2.92 -8.42
C ASP A 97 16.05 -2.46 -8.11
N PRO A 98 15.36 -1.82 -9.06
CA PRO A 98 14.04 -1.25 -8.83
C PRO A 98 12.96 -2.32 -8.58
N PHE A 99 13.06 -3.50 -9.19
CA PHE A 99 12.10 -4.59 -8.97
C PHE A 99 12.26 -5.19 -7.57
N VAL A 100 13.50 -5.47 -7.17
CA VAL A 100 13.78 -5.97 -5.83
C VAL A 100 13.34 -4.98 -4.77
N TYR A 101 13.60 -3.68 -4.98
CA TYR A 101 13.22 -2.62 -4.05
C TYR A 101 11.71 -2.52 -3.86
N THR A 102 10.95 -2.52 -4.95
CA THR A 102 9.49 -2.45 -4.90
C THR A 102 8.88 -3.71 -4.28
N MET A 103 9.44 -4.91 -4.56
CA MET A 103 8.97 -6.17 -3.96
C MET A 103 9.33 -6.28 -2.47
N ALA A 104 10.47 -5.76 -2.04
CA ALA A 104 10.82 -5.69 -0.62
C ALA A 104 9.81 -4.87 0.18
N SER A 105 9.23 -3.81 -0.41
CA SER A 105 8.19 -3.02 0.23
C SER A 105 6.88 -3.80 0.43
N VAL A 106 6.52 -4.70 -0.48
CA VAL A 106 5.36 -5.63 -0.33
C VAL A 106 5.57 -6.52 0.90
N LYS A 107 6.74 -7.15 0.98
CA LYS A 107 7.10 -8.01 2.11
C LYS A 107 7.06 -7.24 3.44
N SER A 108 7.63 -6.04 3.46
CA SER A 108 7.62 -5.16 4.63
C SER A 108 6.19 -4.83 5.09
N ALA A 109 5.31 -4.49 4.17
CA ALA A 109 3.91 -4.18 4.48
C ALA A 109 3.18 -5.34 5.17
N ILE A 110 3.32 -6.55 4.62
CA ILE A 110 2.67 -7.75 5.17
C ILE A 110 3.24 -8.12 6.54
N LEU A 111 4.56 -8.08 6.70
CA LEU A 111 5.21 -8.42 7.96
C LEU A 111 4.91 -7.40 9.06
N CYS A 112 4.88 -6.10 8.72
CA CYS A 112 4.46 -5.04 9.64
C CYS A 112 3.05 -5.27 10.13
N LEU A 113 2.11 -5.49 9.22
CA LEU A 113 0.71 -5.72 9.60
C LEU A 113 0.55 -6.95 10.47
N LYS A 114 1.19 -8.08 10.10
CA LYS A 114 1.21 -9.31 10.92
C LYS A 114 1.71 -9.06 12.33
N LYS A 115 2.80 -8.29 12.47
CA LYS A 115 3.35 -7.91 13.79
C LYS A 115 2.35 -7.11 14.61
N TYR A 116 1.75 -6.07 14.04
CA TYR A 116 0.78 -5.22 14.74
C TYR A 116 -0.48 -5.98 15.17
N ILE A 117 -1.01 -6.88 14.30
CA ILE A 117 -2.13 -7.74 14.65
C ILE A 117 -1.78 -8.66 15.82
N LYS A 118 -0.64 -9.36 15.76
CA LYS A 118 -0.19 -10.26 16.85
C LYS A 118 -0.01 -9.56 18.19
N LEU A 119 0.41 -8.29 18.18
CA LEU A 119 0.63 -7.50 19.39
C LEU A 119 -0.64 -6.80 19.89
N GLY A 120 -1.76 -6.94 19.19
CA GLY A 120 -2.99 -6.17 19.49
C GLY A 120 -2.81 -4.65 19.39
N LYS A 121 -1.78 -4.19 18.66
CA LYS A 121 -1.37 -2.78 18.60
C LYS A 121 -1.76 -2.11 17.27
N ILE A 122 -2.95 -2.40 16.75
CA ILE A 122 -3.46 -1.60 15.63
C ILE A 122 -3.84 -0.23 16.19
N GLU A 123 -3.01 0.74 15.85
CA GLU A 123 -3.14 2.10 16.36
C GLU A 123 -4.35 2.83 15.81
N LYS A 124 -4.77 3.91 16.50
CA LYS A 124 -5.85 4.78 16.03
C LYS A 124 -5.47 5.39 14.67
N PRO A 125 -6.40 5.36 13.69
CA PRO A 125 -6.13 5.91 12.37
C PRO A 125 -5.94 7.44 12.42
N ILE A 126 -5.07 7.95 11.55
CA ILE A 126 -4.78 9.38 11.41
C ILE A 126 -5.33 9.86 10.07
N CYS A 127 -6.04 10.97 10.10
CA CYS A 127 -6.40 11.69 8.89
C CYS A 127 -5.27 12.67 8.52
N ILE A 128 -4.55 12.40 7.44
CA ILE A 128 -3.61 13.37 6.90
C ILE A 128 -4.40 14.40 6.10
N LYS A 129 -4.92 15.42 6.76
CA LYS A 129 -5.52 16.59 6.11
C LYS A 129 -4.51 17.69 5.82
N ASN A 130 -3.23 17.37 5.74
CA ASN A 130 -2.23 18.39 5.49
C ASN A 130 -2.35 18.90 4.05
N LYS A 131 -2.86 20.12 3.88
CA LYS A 131 -2.97 20.84 2.60
C LYS A 131 -1.64 20.97 1.84
N LYS A 132 -0.50 20.69 2.49
CA LYS A 132 0.85 20.72 1.90
C LYS A 132 1.23 19.44 1.14
N GLN A 133 0.54 18.32 1.39
CA GLN A 133 0.87 17.05 0.75
C GLN A 133 0.03 16.88 -0.53
N LYS A 134 0.60 17.34 -1.63
CA LYS A 134 -0.05 17.26 -2.95
C LYS A 134 0.15 15.86 -3.55
N GLN A 135 -0.94 15.27 -4.06
CA GLN A 135 -0.87 14.07 -4.88
C GLN A 135 0.06 14.30 -6.08
N ILE A 136 1.05 13.43 -6.25
CA ILE A 136 1.99 13.45 -7.37
C ILE A 136 1.37 12.71 -8.56
N ARG A 137 0.83 11.51 -8.29
CA ARG A 137 0.27 10.65 -9.35
C ARG A 137 -0.98 9.89 -8.88
N LEU A 138 -1.95 9.81 -9.79
CA LEU A 138 -3.06 8.85 -9.74
C LEU A 138 -2.93 7.95 -10.97
N SER A 139 -2.38 6.76 -10.81
CA SER A 139 -2.02 5.87 -11.91
C SER A 139 -3.07 4.80 -12.19
N LYS A 140 -3.14 4.37 -13.45
CA LYS A 140 -3.97 3.26 -13.90
C LYS A 140 -3.05 2.18 -14.51
N ARG A 141 -3.40 0.90 -14.31
CA ARG A 141 -2.59 -0.23 -14.82
C ARG A 141 -2.29 -0.13 -16.32
N ARG A 142 -3.24 0.34 -17.13
CA ARG A 142 -3.07 0.51 -18.59
C ARG A 142 -1.99 1.53 -19.01
N GLU A 143 -1.47 2.31 -18.07
CA GLU A 143 -0.41 3.29 -18.36
C GLU A 143 0.97 2.63 -18.51
N ILE A 144 1.13 1.40 -18.00
CA ILE A 144 2.38 0.65 -18.16
C ILE A 144 2.39 -0.01 -19.54
N THR A 145 3.27 0.49 -20.41
CA THR A 145 3.49 -0.02 -21.77
C THR A 145 4.88 -0.66 -21.85
N ASP A 146 5.14 -1.45 -22.90
CA ASP A 146 6.46 -2.06 -23.15
C ASP A 146 7.58 -1.02 -23.22
N LYS A 147 7.30 0.16 -23.78
CA LYS A 147 8.26 1.28 -23.85
C LYS A 147 8.61 1.76 -22.44
N ILE A 148 7.63 1.86 -21.55
CA ILE A 148 7.83 2.26 -20.15
C ILE A 148 8.59 1.16 -19.41
N LEU A 149 8.23 -0.11 -19.59
CA LEU A 149 8.93 -1.24 -18.98
C LEU A 149 10.41 -1.30 -19.40
N LYS A 150 10.71 -1.11 -20.70
CA LYS A 150 12.09 -1.03 -21.22
C LYS A 150 12.90 0.11 -20.59
N LYS A 151 12.26 1.25 -20.30
CA LYS A 151 12.93 2.33 -19.57
C LYS A 151 13.14 1.99 -18.11
N TYR A 152 12.12 1.42 -17.47
CA TYR A 152 12.17 1.05 -16.06
C TYR A 152 13.26 0.02 -15.76
N SER A 153 13.43 -1.00 -16.62
CA SER A 153 14.45 -2.04 -16.44
C SER A 153 15.90 -1.52 -16.48
N LYS A 154 16.11 -0.31 -17.00
CA LYS A 154 17.42 0.37 -17.03
C LYS A 154 17.65 1.30 -15.84
N ILE A 155 16.66 1.47 -14.96
CA ILE A 155 16.78 2.35 -13.81
C ILE A 155 17.65 1.67 -12.74
N ILE A 156 18.63 2.43 -12.26
CA ILE A 156 19.38 2.09 -11.05
C ILE A 156 18.95 3.08 -9.97
N VAL A 157 18.34 2.58 -8.90
CA VAL A 157 17.92 3.43 -7.79
C VAL A 157 19.16 3.89 -7.01
N LYS A 158 19.24 5.19 -6.72
CA LYS A 158 20.36 5.79 -6.00
C LYS A 158 19.92 6.36 -4.66
N LYS A 159 20.73 6.22 -3.63
CA LYS A 159 20.49 6.85 -2.33
C LYS A 159 20.47 8.37 -2.41
N SER A 160 21.22 8.97 -3.34
CA SER A 160 21.22 10.41 -3.59
C SER A 160 19.86 10.95 -4.04
N ASP A 161 19.00 10.10 -4.60
CA ASP A 161 17.67 10.50 -5.06
C ASP A 161 16.64 10.52 -3.93
N TYR A 162 17.07 10.18 -2.69
CA TYR A 162 16.20 10.21 -1.51
C TYR A 162 15.98 11.63 -1.02
N THR A 163 14.73 12.00 -0.86
CA THR A 163 14.31 13.24 -0.21
C THR A 163 13.71 12.93 1.16
N LYS A 164 13.84 13.85 2.11
CA LYS A 164 13.19 13.71 3.42
C LYS A 164 11.68 13.88 3.24
N ILE A 165 10.93 12.88 3.67
CA ILE A 165 9.47 12.86 3.57
C ILE A 165 8.89 12.54 4.94
N ASP A 166 7.85 13.28 5.32
CA ASP A 166 7.11 13.02 6.55
C ASP A 166 6.18 11.82 6.35
N LEU A 167 6.62 10.67 6.82
CA LEU A 167 5.84 9.45 6.84
C LEU A 167 5.07 9.32 8.15
N VAL A 168 3.82 8.92 8.08
CA VAL A 168 3.02 8.65 9.27
C VAL A 168 3.52 7.37 9.93
N ARG A 169 4.00 7.48 11.18
CA ARG A 169 4.40 6.34 12.01
C ARG A 169 5.21 5.31 11.21
N GLN A 170 6.26 5.76 10.57
CA GLN A 170 7.09 4.90 9.74
C GLN A 170 7.47 3.62 10.50
N SER A 171 7.01 2.48 10.01
CA SER A 171 7.45 1.17 10.47
C SER A 171 8.44 0.62 9.46
N ASN A 172 9.71 0.64 9.82
CA ASN A 172 10.78 0.00 9.05
C ASN A 172 11.08 -1.34 9.72
N LEU A 173 10.71 -2.43 9.06
CA LEU A 173 11.13 -3.76 9.49
C LEU A 173 12.50 -4.03 8.89
N ASN A 174 13.50 -4.15 9.76
CA ASN A 174 14.80 -4.65 9.35
C ASN A 174 14.63 -6.10 8.93
N LEU A 175 14.57 -6.34 7.61
CA LEU A 175 14.35 -7.67 7.04
C LEU A 175 15.46 -8.66 7.36
N LYS A 176 16.67 -8.19 7.76
CA LYS A 176 17.78 -9.06 8.17
C LYS A 176 17.47 -9.93 9.38
N ASN A 177 16.56 -9.48 10.26
CA ASN A 177 16.16 -10.24 11.45
C ASN A 177 15.11 -11.31 11.20
N PHE A 178 14.62 -11.48 9.97
CA PHE A 178 13.61 -12.47 9.62
C PHE A 178 14.15 -13.68 8.86
N TYR A 179 15.46 -13.72 8.57
CA TYR A 179 16.13 -14.83 7.89
C TYR A 179 17.03 -15.67 8.84
N LYS A 180 16.88 -15.46 10.16
CA LYS A 180 17.51 -16.30 11.19
C LYS A 180 16.51 -17.28 11.77
#